data_f2d8544601d73038016ba483707b43c9
#
_entry.id   f2d8544601d73038016ba483707b43c9
#
_cell.length_a   1.000
_cell.length_b   1.000
_cell.length_c   1.000
_cell.angle_alpha   90.00
_cell.angle_beta   90.00
_cell.angle_gamma   90.00
#
_symmetry.space_group_name_H-M   'P 1'
#
loop_
_entity.id
_entity.type
_entity.pdbx_description
1 polymer ?
#
loop_
_entity_poly.entity_id
_entity_poly.type
_entity_poly.pdbx_seq_one_letter_code
_entity_poly.pdbx_strand_id
1 'polypeptide(L)'
;MDSEQTLDTAVRLEVYRFFSDQSRPPVAAEVAETLATGQASVEDSLRRLAEAHVLVLAPGTPYIWMANPLSAIPTPFQVEIGGRRFFGNCIWDALGVVAMLGGTGTVTAWCPDCHERMSVTVAENRLTSGEGVVYFVVAAAHWWDDIGFT
;
A
#
# COMPACT_ATOMS: atom_id res chain seq x y z
N MET A 1 25.14 2.81 -12.06
CA MET A 1 23.70 2.85 -11.80
C MET A 1 23.15 3.89 -12.75
N ASP A 2 22.19 3.53 -13.59
CA ASP A 2 21.60 4.42 -14.58
C ASP A 2 20.87 5.58 -13.86
N SER A 3 20.87 6.77 -14.45
CA SER A 3 20.21 7.96 -13.87
C SER A 3 18.70 7.72 -13.65
N GLU A 4 18.07 6.95 -14.54
CA GLU A 4 16.65 6.57 -14.39
C GLU A 4 16.42 5.65 -13.21
N GLN A 5 17.23 4.60 -13.02
CA GLN A 5 17.14 3.71 -11.85
C GLN A 5 17.35 4.46 -10.53
N THR A 6 18.19 5.48 -10.54
CA THR A 6 18.41 6.33 -9.35
C THR A 6 17.17 7.16 -9.05
N LEU A 7 16.53 7.74 -10.07
CA LEU A 7 15.28 8.48 -9.92
C LEU A 7 14.13 7.56 -9.48
N ASP A 8 13.97 6.40 -10.09
CA ASP A 8 12.91 5.44 -9.74
C ASP A 8 13.03 4.99 -8.29
N THR A 9 14.24 4.77 -7.80
CA THR A 9 14.48 4.46 -6.39
C THR A 9 14.09 5.64 -5.49
N ALA A 10 14.47 6.86 -5.84
CA ALA A 10 14.14 8.06 -5.06
C ALA A 10 12.63 8.32 -5.05
N VAL A 11 11.95 8.21 -6.20
CA VAL A 11 10.50 8.34 -6.31
C VAL A 11 9.78 7.27 -5.47
N ARG A 12 10.20 6.02 -5.57
CA ARG A 12 9.65 4.94 -4.75
C ARG A 12 9.75 5.24 -3.26
N LEU A 13 10.93 5.59 -2.78
CA LEU A 13 11.16 5.87 -1.36
C LEU A 13 10.32 7.06 -0.89
N GLU A 14 10.23 8.12 -1.69
CA GLU A 14 9.42 9.29 -1.37
C GLU A 14 7.92 8.96 -1.32
N VAL A 15 7.41 8.13 -2.24
CA VAL A 15 6.01 7.67 -2.22
C VAL A 15 5.69 6.98 -0.88
N TYR A 16 6.52 6.05 -0.44
CA TYR A 16 6.29 5.33 0.82
C TYR A 16 6.45 6.23 2.04
N ARG A 17 7.46 7.12 2.05
CA ARG A 17 7.66 8.09 3.13
C ARG A 17 6.43 9.01 3.26
N PHE A 18 6.00 9.61 2.16
CA PHE A 18 4.85 10.51 2.13
C PHE A 18 3.57 9.79 2.57
N PHE A 19 3.33 8.60 2.05
CA PHE A 19 2.15 7.81 2.40
C PHE A 19 2.13 7.47 3.89
N SER A 20 3.28 7.06 4.44
CA SER A 20 3.42 6.78 5.88
C SER A 20 3.16 8.02 6.73
N ASP A 21 3.62 9.20 6.30
CA ASP A 21 3.49 10.43 7.06
C ASP A 21 2.10 11.07 6.95
N GLN A 22 1.50 11.03 5.77
CA GLN A 22 0.25 11.73 5.44
C GLN A 22 -1.00 10.82 5.42
N SER A 23 -0.83 9.50 5.56
CA SER A 23 -1.90 8.48 5.46
C SER A 23 -2.68 8.53 4.13
N ARG A 24 -2.06 9.04 3.08
CA ARG A 24 -2.53 9.08 1.70
C ARG A 24 -1.36 9.02 0.73
N PRO A 25 -1.57 8.58 -0.51
CA PRO A 25 -0.51 8.66 -1.53
C PRO A 25 -0.20 10.12 -1.89
N PRO A 26 1.04 10.42 -2.30
CA PRO A 26 1.37 11.69 -2.93
C PRO A 26 0.84 11.73 -4.35
N VAL A 27 0.65 12.94 -4.88
CA VAL A 27 0.56 13.18 -6.33
C VAL A 27 1.95 13.48 -6.90
N ALA A 28 2.12 13.31 -8.21
CA ALA A 28 3.43 13.49 -8.86
C ALA A 28 4.05 14.88 -8.59
N ALA A 29 3.24 15.92 -8.47
CA ALA A 29 3.72 17.28 -8.16
C ALA A 29 4.36 17.37 -6.76
N GLU A 30 3.79 16.71 -5.76
CA GLU A 30 4.32 16.69 -4.38
C GLU A 30 5.68 15.96 -4.32
N VAL A 31 5.79 14.84 -5.04
CA VAL A 31 7.05 14.10 -5.17
C VAL A 31 8.10 14.92 -5.91
N ALA A 32 7.70 15.58 -6.99
CA ALA A 32 8.58 16.43 -7.80
C ALA A 32 9.14 17.61 -6.98
N GLU A 33 8.31 18.26 -6.16
CA GLU A 33 8.73 19.33 -5.26
C GLU A 33 9.76 18.81 -4.25
N THR A 34 9.49 17.68 -3.59
CA THR A 34 10.40 17.10 -2.58
C THR A 34 11.73 16.70 -3.18
N LEU A 35 11.74 16.11 -4.37
CA LEU A 35 12.95 15.62 -5.04
C LEU A 35 13.64 16.69 -5.90
N ALA A 36 13.12 17.93 -5.92
CA ALA A 36 13.62 19.03 -6.75
C ALA A 36 13.81 18.62 -8.22
N THR A 37 12.81 17.92 -8.79
CA THR A 37 12.81 17.41 -10.18
C THR A 37 11.55 17.85 -10.95
N GLY A 38 11.47 17.51 -12.24
CA GLY A 38 10.28 17.82 -13.04
C GLY A 38 9.13 16.85 -12.79
N GLN A 39 7.89 17.36 -12.73
CA GLN A 39 6.69 16.52 -12.57
C GLN A 39 6.58 15.43 -13.63
N ALA A 40 6.86 15.76 -14.90
CA ALA A 40 6.83 14.79 -16.00
C ALA A 40 7.81 13.63 -15.77
N SER A 41 9.01 13.93 -15.25
CA SER A 41 10.01 12.90 -14.92
C SER A 41 9.54 11.97 -13.80
N VAL A 42 8.79 12.50 -12.81
CA VAL A 42 8.17 11.70 -11.75
C VAL A 42 7.05 10.82 -12.32
N GLU A 43 6.19 11.37 -13.18
CA GLU A 43 5.12 10.59 -13.82
C GLU A 43 5.67 9.43 -14.68
N ASP A 44 6.76 9.66 -15.40
CA ASP A 44 7.43 8.62 -16.18
C ASP A 44 8.06 7.56 -15.25
N SER A 45 8.65 7.99 -14.14
CA SER A 45 9.16 7.08 -13.11
C SER A 45 8.04 6.23 -12.49
N LEU A 46 6.89 6.83 -12.15
CA LEU A 46 5.73 6.11 -11.63
C LEU A 46 5.22 5.06 -12.62
N ARG A 47 5.21 5.35 -13.94
CA ARG A 47 4.84 4.37 -14.96
C ARG A 47 5.82 3.20 -15.02
N ARG A 48 7.13 3.46 -15.00
CA ARG A 48 8.15 2.37 -14.96
C ARG A 48 8.04 1.53 -13.69
N LEU A 49 7.80 2.16 -12.54
CA LEU A 49 7.57 1.44 -11.29
C LEU A 49 6.31 0.57 -11.34
N ALA A 50 5.25 1.03 -12.02
CA ALA A 50 4.05 0.24 -12.22
C ALA A 50 4.28 -0.93 -13.19
N GLU A 51 4.99 -0.73 -14.30
CA GLU A 51 5.39 -1.79 -15.22
C GLU A 51 6.26 -2.86 -14.55
N ALA A 52 7.09 -2.43 -13.59
CA ALA A 52 7.90 -3.34 -12.77
C ALA A 52 7.15 -3.98 -11.59
N HIS A 53 5.83 -3.79 -11.49
CA HIS A 53 4.99 -4.31 -10.40
C HIS A 53 5.38 -3.83 -8.99
N VAL A 54 6.03 -2.67 -8.88
CA VAL A 54 6.41 -2.07 -7.59
C VAL A 54 5.23 -1.35 -6.95
N LEU A 55 4.38 -0.74 -7.77
CA LEU A 55 3.13 -0.10 -7.38
C LEU A 55 2.08 -0.28 -8.47
N VAL A 56 0.85 0.12 -8.20
CA VAL A 56 -0.25 0.09 -9.16
C VAL A 56 -0.78 1.51 -9.36
N LEU A 57 -0.91 1.93 -10.60
CA LEU A 57 -1.56 3.20 -10.97
C LEU A 57 -3.03 2.97 -11.31
N ALA A 58 -3.87 3.96 -11.03
CA ALA A 58 -5.24 3.98 -11.52
C ALA A 58 -5.24 3.99 -13.06
N PRO A 59 -6.08 3.20 -13.72
CA PRO A 59 -6.03 3.01 -15.16
C PRO A 59 -6.04 4.33 -15.94
N GLY A 60 -5.06 4.49 -16.84
CA GLY A 60 -4.93 5.65 -17.71
C GLY A 60 -4.50 6.95 -17.01
N THR A 61 -4.04 6.88 -15.77
CA THR A 61 -3.64 8.05 -14.99
C THR A 61 -2.27 7.87 -14.35
N PRO A 62 -1.59 8.95 -13.90
CA PRO A 62 -0.38 8.86 -13.08
C PRO A 62 -0.69 8.76 -11.56
N TYR A 63 -1.94 8.54 -11.17
CA TYR A 63 -2.33 8.46 -9.77
C TYR A 63 -2.08 7.07 -9.19
N ILE A 64 -1.44 7.03 -8.05
CA ILE A 64 -1.19 5.79 -7.31
C ILE A 64 -2.52 5.24 -6.81
N TRP A 65 -2.82 4.00 -7.16
CA TRP A 65 -3.92 3.23 -6.62
C TRP A 65 -3.47 2.34 -5.46
N MET A 66 -2.34 1.65 -5.63
CA MET A 66 -1.76 0.81 -4.59
C MET A 66 -0.25 1.03 -4.53
N ALA A 67 0.26 1.20 -3.33
CA ALA A 67 1.68 1.12 -3.01
C ALA A 67 1.85 0.02 -1.96
N ASN A 68 1.83 -1.23 -2.40
CA ASN A 68 1.73 -2.41 -1.54
C ASN A 68 2.67 -2.33 -0.32
N PRO A 69 2.14 -2.51 0.90
CA PRO A 69 0.80 -2.99 1.26
C PRO A 69 -0.30 -1.91 1.42
N LEU A 70 -0.02 -0.65 1.09
CA LEU A 70 -0.93 0.49 1.28
C LEU A 70 -1.90 0.64 0.12
N SER A 71 -3.19 0.79 0.42
CA SER A 71 -4.23 1.17 -0.54
C SER A 71 -4.46 2.68 -0.50
N ALA A 72 -4.51 3.30 -1.69
CA ALA A 72 -4.83 4.71 -1.85
C ALA A 72 -6.32 5.03 -1.62
N ILE A 73 -7.16 4.01 -1.66
CA ILE A 73 -8.61 4.14 -1.47
C ILE A 73 -9.06 3.37 -0.22
N PRO A 74 -10.14 3.78 0.42
CA PRO A 74 -10.73 3.01 1.51
C PRO A 74 -11.13 1.61 1.04
N THR A 75 -10.75 0.61 1.83
CA THR A 75 -11.09 -0.80 1.64
C THR A 75 -11.72 -1.35 2.92
N PRO A 76 -12.31 -2.55 2.89
CA PRO A 76 -12.77 -3.22 4.12
C PRO A 76 -11.66 -3.55 5.11
N PHE A 77 -10.38 -3.41 4.73
CA PHE A 77 -9.20 -3.79 5.52
C PHE A 77 -8.54 -2.55 6.12
N GLN A 78 -9.18 -2.03 7.17
CA GLN A 78 -8.74 -0.81 7.84
C GLN A 78 -7.64 -1.11 8.85
N VAL A 79 -6.63 -0.25 8.90
CA VAL A 79 -5.52 -0.30 9.87
C VAL A 79 -5.50 0.98 10.67
N GLU A 80 -5.47 0.85 11.99
CA GLU A 80 -5.24 1.97 12.91
C GLU A 80 -3.91 1.76 13.63
N ILE A 81 -3.00 2.72 13.48
CA ILE A 81 -1.68 2.69 14.08
C ILE A 81 -1.18 4.11 14.40
N GLY A 82 -0.71 4.33 15.61
CA GLY A 82 -0.20 5.64 16.04
C GLY A 82 -1.22 6.77 15.90
N GLY A 83 -2.51 6.50 16.09
CA GLY A 83 -3.61 7.47 15.91
C GLY A 83 -3.91 7.82 14.45
N ARG A 84 -3.30 7.14 13.50
CA ARG A 84 -3.51 7.31 12.05
C ARG A 84 -4.25 6.12 11.47
N ARG A 85 -4.95 6.37 10.37
CA ARG A 85 -5.71 5.35 9.64
C ARG A 85 -5.10 5.12 8.26
N PHE A 86 -4.94 3.84 7.94
CA PHE A 86 -4.52 3.35 6.63
C PHE A 86 -5.48 2.26 6.16
N PHE A 87 -5.32 1.86 4.90
CA PHE A 87 -6.05 0.74 4.32
C PHE A 87 -5.08 -0.22 3.64
N GLY A 88 -5.27 -1.52 3.85
CA GLY A 88 -4.61 -2.55 3.06
C GLY A 88 -5.44 -2.88 1.82
N ASN A 89 -4.84 -3.45 0.78
CA ASN A 89 -5.60 -3.90 -0.39
C ASN A 89 -6.36 -5.21 -0.07
N CYS A 90 -5.78 -6.02 0.81
CA CYS A 90 -6.40 -7.22 1.38
C CYS A 90 -6.03 -7.35 2.86
N ILE A 91 -6.49 -8.43 3.52
CA ILE A 91 -6.16 -8.67 4.94
C ILE A 91 -4.67 -8.90 5.16
N TRP A 92 -3.97 -9.56 4.22
CA TRP A 92 -2.53 -9.76 4.28
C TRP A 92 -1.77 -8.45 4.23
N ASP A 93 -2.19 -7.56 3.32
CA ASP A 93 -1.63 -6.22 3.20
C ASP A 93 -1.89 -5.38 4.46
N ALA A 94 -3.09 -5.45 5.03
CA ALA A 94 -3.40 -4.73 6.26
C ALA A 94 -2.49 -5.14 7.42
N LEU A 95 -2.18 -6.43 7.56
CA LEU A 95 -1.18 -6.93 8.50
C LEU A 95 0.22 -6.43 8.13
N GLY A 96 0.54 -6.41 6.83
CA GLY A 96 1.79 -5.89 6.28
C GLY A 96 2.00 -4.40 6.56
N VAL A 97 0.95 -3.58 6.54
CA VAL A 97 1.01 -2.15 6.92
C VAL A 97 1.52 -2.00 8.35
N VAL A 98 0.98 -2.78 9.31
CA VAL A 98 1.46 -2.72 10.70
C VAL A 98 2.91 -3.15 10.81
N ALA A 99 3.29 -4.25 10.12
CA ALA A 99 4.67 -4.73 10.11
C ALA A 99 5.65 -3.70 9.51
N MET A 100 5.24 -3.01 8.45
CA MET A 100 6.05 -1.99 7.77
C MET A 100 6.24 -0.72 8.62
N LEU A 101 5.15 -0.24 9.25
CA LEU A 101 5.19 1.00 10.04
C LEU A 101 5.75 0.77 11.45
N GLY A 102 5.73 -0.47 11.94
CA GLY A 102 6.18 -0.83 13.27
C GLY A 102 5.22 -0.39 14.39
N GLY A 103 5.53 -0.84 15.62
CA GLY A 103 4.71 -0.49 16.79
C GLY A 103 3.51 -1.40 16.98
N THR A 104 2.43 -0.83 17.53
CA THR A 104 1.17 -1.54 17.78
C THR A 104 0.09 -0.98 16.86
N GLY A 105 -0.57 -1.86 16.13
CA GLY A 105 -1.66 -1.52 15.23
C GLY A 105 -2.84 -2.48 15.35
N THR A 106 -4.03 -1.97 15.08
CA THR A 106 -5.26 -2.76 15.01
C THR A 106 -5.74 -2.83 13.56
N VAL A 107 -5.93 -4.04 13.08
CA VAL A 107 -6.53 -4.32 11.77
C VAL A 107 -7.98 -4.69 11.96
N THR A 108 -8.88 -4.03 11.26
CA THR A 108 -10.29 -4.37 11.20
C THR A 108 -10.63 -4.89 9.81
N ALA A 109 -11.35 -5.99 9.74
CA ALA A 109 -11.87 -6.59 8.52
C ALA A 109 -13.30 -7.11 8.73
N TRP A 110 -13.93 -7.53 7.65
CA TRP A 110 -15.24 -8.17 7.69
C TRP A 110 -15.11 -9.57 7.11
N CYS A 111 -15.67 -10.56 7.79
CA CYS A 111 -15.73 -11.92 7.25
C CYS A 111 -16.61 -11.93 6.01
N PRO A 112 -16.14 -12.39 4.84
CA PRO A 112 -16.95 -12.43 3.62
C PRO A 112 -18.08 -13.48 3.67
N ASP A 113 -17.98 -14.45 4.58
CA ASP A 113 -18.96 -15.54 4.72
C ASP A 113 -20.13 -15.14 5.64
N CYS A 114 -19.82 -14.71 6.88
CA CYS A 114 -20.86 -14.39 7.88
C CYS A 114 -21.08 -12.91 8.09
N HIS A 115 -20.31 -12.04 7.44
CA HIS A 115 -20.34 -10.56 7.59
C HIS A 115 -20.04 -10.04 8.99
N GLU A 116 -19.48 -10.87 9.85
CA GLU A 116 -19.03 -10.42 11.17
C GLU A 116 -17.80 -9.54 11.07
N ARG A 117 -17.76 -8.53 11.91
CA ARG A 117 -16.60 -7.68 12.05
C ARG A 117 -15.51 -8.42 12.82
N MET A 118 -14.35 -8.50 12.22
CA MET A 118 -13.16 -9.10 12.83
C MET A 118 -12.16 -8.01 13.19
N SER A 119 -11.46 -8.19 14.29
CA SER A 119 -10.40 -7.27 14.71
C SER A 119 -9.20 -8.06 15.20
N VAL A 120 -8.04 -7.67 14.71
CA VAL A 120 -6.76 -8.30 15.02
C VAL A 120 -5.79 -7.23 15.49
N THR A 121 -5.12 -7.44 16.62
CA THR A 121 -4.06 -6.54 17.08
C THR A 121 -2.69 -7.16 16.82
N VAL A 122 -1.81 -6.38 16.25
CA VAL A 122 -0.40 -6.72 16.02
C VAL A 122 0.44 -5.78 16.86
N ALA A 123 1.35 -6.32 17.64
CA ALA A 123 2.36 -5.58 18.40
C ALA A 123 3.69 -6.35 18.35
N GLU A 124 4.80 -5.62 18.24
CA GLU A 124 6.13 -6.21 18.15
C GLU A 124 6.25 -7.32 17.07
N ASN A 125 5.61 -7.08 15.90
CA ASN A 125 5.53 -8.02 14.78
C ASN A 125 4.87 -9.37 15.13
N ARG A 126 4.01 -9.41 16.13
CA ARG A 126 3.25 -10.59 16.55
C ARG A 126 1.78 -10.29 16.69
N LEU A 127 0.94 -11.27 16.40
CA LEU A 127 -0.47 -11.23 16.76
C LEU A 127 -0.59 -11.31 18.28
N THR A 128 -1.20 -10.29 18.88
CA THR A 128 -1.43 -10.22 20.34
C THR A 128 -2.88 -10.41 20.73
N SER A 129 -3.79 -10.20 19.78
CA SER A 129 -5.21 -10.52 19.95
C SER A 129 -5.86 -10.77 18.59
N GLY A 130 -6.99 -11.44 18.62
CA GLY A 130 -7.74 -11.86 17.43
C GLY A 130 -7.36 -13.25 16.98
N GLU A 131 -8.25 -13.86 16.22
CA GLU A 131 -8.10 -15.18 15.62
C GLU A 131 -8.77 -15.20 14.25
N GLY A 132 -8.46 -16.18 13.43
CA GLY A 132 -9.07 -16.37 12.12
C GLY A 132 -8.16 -17.06 11.15
N VAL A 133 -8.66 -17.24 9.94
CA VAL A 133 -7.92 -17.83 8.81
C VAL A 133 -7.86 -16.80 7.70
N VAL A 134 -6.68 -16.56 7.17
CA VAL A 134 -6.50 -15.77 5.95
C VAL A 134 -6.70 -16.71 4.76
N TYR A 135 -7.70 -16.41 3.94
CA TYR A 135 -8.02 -17.19 2.76
C TYR A 135 -7.82 -16.35 1.50
N PHE A 136 -7.10 -16.89 0.54
CA PHE A 136 -6.89 -16.28 -0.77
C PHE A 136 -7.68 -17.05 -1.83
N VAL A 137 -8.61 -16.39 -2.51
CA VAL A 137 -9.41 -16.97 -3.60
C VAL A 137 -8.53 -17.28 -4.80
N VAL A 138 -7.53 -16.42 -5.05
CA VAL A 138 -6.60 -16.56 -6.18
C VAL A 138 -5.21 -16.85 -5.62
N ALA A 139 -4.53 -17.84 -6.23
CA ALA A 139 -3.16 -18.15 -5.86
C ALA A 139 -2.22 -16.97 -6.18
N ALA A 140 -1.22 -16.73 -5.33
CA ALA A 140 -0.29 -15.60 -5.45
C ALA A 140 0.39 -15.49 -6.82
N ALA A 141 0.63 -16.60 -7.50
CA ALA A 141 1.20 -16.63 -8.84
C ALA A 141 0.32 -15.92 -9.91
N HIS A 142 -0.95 -15.69 -9.63
CA HIS A 142 -1.94 -15.10 -10.53
C HIS A 142 -2.48 -13.75 -10.04
N TRP A 143 -1.93 -13.17 -8.98
CA TRP A 143 -2.43 -11.89 -8.47
C TRP A 143 -2.29 -10.75 -9.46
N TRP A 144 -1.24 -10.78 -10.29
CA TRP A 144 -0.99 -9.74 -11.28
C TRP A 144 -1.78 -9.92 -12.59
N ASP A 145 -2.52 -11.02 -12.74
CA ASP A 145 -3.42 -11.21 -13.88
C ASP A 145 -4.59 -10.21 -13.81
N ASP A 146 -5.08 -9.93 -12.58
CA ASP A 146 -6.04 -8.87 -12.27
C ASP A 146 -5.84 -8.38 -10.84
N ILE A 147 -4.86 -7.49 -10.64
CA ILE A 147 -4.50 -7.00 -9.31
C ILE A 147 -5.61 -6.17 -8.65
N GLY A 148 -6.56 -5.67 -9.41
CA GLY A 148 -7.72 -4.94 -8.87
C GLY A 148 -8.78 -5.86 -8.26
N PHE A 149 -8.81 -7.13 -8.66
CA PHE A 149 -9.72 -8.15 -8.14
C PHE A 149 -9.12 -8.94 -6.99
N THR A 150 -7.82 -9.17 -7.01
CA THR A 150 -7.12 -9.98 -6.01
C THR A 150 -6.61 -9.16 -4.84
#